data_ab840446d32f2e5147760855acce2f0b
#
_entry.id   ab840446d32f2e5147760855acce2f0b
#
_cell.length_a   1.000
_cell.length_b   1.000
_cell.length_c   1.000
_cell.angle_alpha   90.00
_cell.angle_beta   90.00
_cell.angle_gamma   90.00
#
_symmetry.space_group_name_H-M   'P 1'
#
loop_
_entity.id
_entity.type
_entity.pdbx_description
1 polymer ?
#
loop_
_entity_poly.entity_id
_entity_poly.type
_entity_poly.pdbx_seq_one_letter_code
_entity_poly.pdbx_strand_id
1 'polypeptide(L)'
;RKDSPILGHTGYNALYPEMAGTGGTVRGKTILCTAGSSAHYTVHKWLEALSLTEKEVTIKDMPSEEALKAFLSGEGDAVALWSPYTLEAEQHGLMPVTLSSQCDASQPTLLLANKAFAKEHPALVTAFLKMYFRGITALQETPREQLIQDYRAFYHAWTGRDLPPQDAAWELAKHPVYGLKGQLTLFDPAQKKLHTWLQELASFAGGKNRLSDVTDVYLKRLAQ
;
A
#
# COMPACT_ATOMS: atom_id res chain seq x y z
N ARG A 1 -1.91 4.90 -20.07
CA ARG A 1 -2.62 4.91 -21.37
C ARG A 1 -2.15 3.70 -22.18
N LYS A 2 -3.03 3.05 -22.91
CA LYS A 2 -2.77 1.77 -23.63
C LYS A 2 -1.65 1.87 -24.67
N ASP A 3 -1.42 3.02 -25.22
CA ASP A 3 -0.40 3.34 -26.23
C ASP A 3 0.94 3.80 -25.65
N SER A 4 1.07 3.78 -24.33
CA SER A 4 2.30 4.19 -23.66
C SER A 4 3.46 3.24 -23.99
N PRO A 5 4.64 3.76 -24.42
CA PRO A 5 5.81 2.93 -24.67
C PRO A 5 6.30 2.18 -23.41
N ILE A 6 5.90 2.63 -22.22
CA ILE A 6 6.24 1.96 -20.96
C ILE A 6 5.58 0.57 -20.91
N LEU A 7 4.33 0.43 -21.35
CA LEU A 7 3.57 -0.83 -21.31
C LEU A 7 4.09 -1.89 -22.29
N GLY A 8 4.79 -1.49 -23.36
CA GLY A 8 5.38 -2.40 -24.33
C GLY A 8 6.53 -3.26 -23.80
N HIS A 9 6.96 -3.05 -22.56
CA HIS A 9 8.13 -3.68 -21.95
C HIS A 9 7.82 -4.31 -20.58
N THR A 10 6.76 -5.12 -20.50
CA THR A 10 6.43 -5.87 -19.28
C THR A 10 7.42 -7.01 -19.08
N GLY A 11 7.85 -7.26 -17.85
CA GLY A 11 8.76 -8.34 -17.49
C GLY A 11 10.23 -8.14 -17.91
N TYR A 12 10.63 -6.93 -18.22
CA TYR A 12 12.03 -6.61 -18.54
C TYR A 12 12.98 -6.96 -17.39
N ASN A 13 12.58 -6.70 -16.15
CA ASN A 13 13.31 -7.13 -14.97
C ASN A 13 12.80 -8.50 -14.52
N ALA A 14 13.66 -9.53 -14.60
CA ALA A 14 13.31 -10.90 -14.25
C ALA A 14 12.90 -11.09 -12.78
N LEU A 15 13.32 -10.21 -11.87
CA LEU A 15 12.90 -10.22 -10.47
C LEU A 15 11.45 -9.69 -10.30
N TYR A 16 10.97 -8.92 -11.27
CA TYR A 16 9.66 -8.27 -11.25
C TYR A 16 8.91 -8.54 -12.57
N PRO A 17 8.49 -9.80 -12.82
CA PRO A 17 7.98 -10.22 -14.14
C PRO A 17 6.66 -9.55 -14.54
N GLU A 18 5.90 -9.01 -13.60
CA GLU A 18 4.64 -8.32 -13.86
C GLU A 18 4.80 -6.79 -14.03
N MET A 19 6.00 -6.28 -13.73
CA MET A 19 6.28 -4.85 -13.80
C MET A 19 6.57 -4.42 -15.23
N ALA A 20 5.98 -3.29 -15.66
CA ALA A 20 6.24 -2.69 -16.96
C ALA A 20 7.28 -1.56 -16.88
N GLY A 21 7.95 -1.35 -18.00
CA GLY A 21 8.94 -0.29 -18.21
C GLY A 21 10.37 -0.78 -18.25
N THR A 22 11.23 0.07 -18.80
CA THR A 22 12.68 -0.05 -18.79
C THR A 22 13.30 1.29 -18.43
N GLY A 23 14.58 1.32 -18.05
CA GLY A 23 15.29 2.58 -17.84
C GLY A 23 15.20 3.52 -19.05
N GLY A 24 15.19 2.97 -20.26
CA GLY A 24 15.09 3.77 -21.51
C GLY A 24 13.70 4.36 -21.75
N THR A 25 12.63 3.65 -21.39
CA THR A 25 11.26 4.14 -21.62
C THR A 25 10.74 5.07 -20.52
N VAL A 26 11.41 5.08 -19.35
CA VAL A 26 10.97 5.86 -18.17
C VAL A 26 11.85 7.06 -17.91
N ARG A 27 13.11 7.05 -18.31
CA ARG A 27 14.03 8.18 -18.16
C ARG A 27 13.47 9.45 -18.81
N GLY A 28 13.54 10.57 -18.09
CA GLY A 28 13.05 11.87 -18.54
C GLY A 28 11.53 12.02 -18.51
N LYS A 29 10.79 11.02 -18.05
CA LYS A 29 9.33 11.05 -17.99
C LYS A 29 8.82 11.87 -16.81
N THR A 30 7.59 12.39 -16.94
CA THR A 30 6.89 13.12 -15.89
C THR A 30 5.90 12.18 -15.21
N ILE A 31 6.02 12.04 -13.88
CA ILE A 31 5.20 11.19 -13.04
C ILE A 31 4.40 12.07 -12.08
N LEU A 32 3.08 12.00 -12.15
CA LEU A 32 2.20 12.72 -11.25
C LEU A 32 1.98 11.88 -9.99
N CYS A 33 2.25 12.42 -8.81
CA CYS A 33 1.98 11.71 -7.55
C CYS A 33 1.94 12.66 -6.36
N THR A 34 1.40 12.20 -5.23
CA THR A 34 1.49 12.92 -3.96
C THR A 34 2.85 12.65 -3.31
N ALA A 35 3.70 13.66 -3.21
CA ALA A 35 5.05 13.52 -2.65
C ALA A 35 5.02 13.04 -1.19
N GLY A 36 5.99 12.20 -0.81
CA GLY A 36 6.11 11.64 0.55
C GLY A 36 5.03 10.63 0.94
N SER A 37 4.14 10.26 -0.01
CA SER A 37 3.06 9.28 0.23
C SER A 37 3.48 7.84 -0.07
N SER A 38 2.57 6.90 0.18
CA SER A 38 2.70 5.50 -0.23
C SER A 38 2.81 5.33 -1.74
N ALA A 39 2.11 6.15 -2.51
CA ALA A 39 2.21 6.15 -3.98
C ALA A 39 3.60 6.61 -4.43
N HIS A 40 4.17 7.65 -3.79
CA HIS A 40 5.54 8.10 -4.08
C HIS A 40 6.57 7.01 -3.74
N TYR A 41 6.41 6.31 -2.63
CA TYR A 41 7.29 5.19 -2.29
C TYR A 41 7.21 4.06 -3.34
N THR A 42 6.03 3.79 -3.88
CA THR A 42 5.88 2.83 -4.99
C THR A 42 6.61 3.31 -6.26
N VAL A 43 6.55 4.60 -6.59
CA VAL A 43 7.35 5.18 -7.69
C VAL A 43 8.85 5.01 -7.42
N HIS A 44 9.31 5.32 -6.21
CA HIS A 44 10.70 5.16 -5.81
C HIS A 44 11.20 3.73 -6.04
N LYS A 45 10.46 2.72 -5.55
CA LYS A 45 10.80 1.29 -5.72
C LYS A 45 10.72 0.84 -7.19
N TRP A 46 9.75 1.34 -7.95
CA TRP A 46 9.66 1.09 -9.38
C TRP A 46 10.88 1.62 -10.13
N LEU A 47 11.31 2.83 -9.84
CA LEU A 47 12.52 3.43 -10.44
C LEU A 47 13.78 2.63 -10.07
N GLU A 48 13.95 2.24 -8.79
CA GLU A 48 15.05 1.37 -8.37
C GLU A 48 15.08 0.06 -9.16
N ALA A 49 13.93 -0.60 -9.34
CA ALA A 49 13.82 -1.84 -10.10
C ALA A 49 14.17 -1.66 -11.59
N LEU A 50 14.06 -0.44 -12.12
CA LEU A 50 14.47 -0.06 -13.47
C LEU A 50 15.91 0.50 -13.53
N SER A 51 16.66 0.46 -12.43
CA SER A 51 18.00 1.07 -12.29
C SER A 51 18.01 2.56 -12.58
N LEU A 52 16.95 3.25 -12.14
CA LEU A 52 16.79 4.70 -12.20
C LEU A 52 16.71 5.29 -10.80
N THR A 53 16.97 6.59 -10.72
CA THR A 53 16.75 7.42 -9.54
C THR A 53 15.70 8.48 -9.82
N GLU A 54 15.13 9.10 -8.80
CA GLU A 54 14.15 10.18 -8.95
C GLU A 54 14.73 11.42 -9.69
N LYS A 55 16.06 11.57 -9.70
CA LYS A 55 16.74 12.67 -10.45
C LYS A 55 16.66 12.49 -11.97
N GLU A 56 16.32 11.30 -12.43
CA GLU A 56 16.26 10.96 -13.86
C GLU A 56 14.85 11.04 -14.44
N VAL A 57 13.88 11.44 -13.59
CA VAL A 57 12.47 11.69 -13.96
C VAL A 57 12.00 13.02 -13.38
N THR A 58 10.83 13.48 -13.76
CA THR A 58 10.19 14.64 -13.14
C THR A 58 9.03 14.17 -12.28
N ILE A 59 9.15 14.29 -10.94
CA ILE A 59 8.04 14.07 -10.02
C ILE A 59 7.26 15.37 -9.89
N LYS A 60 5.98 15.35 -10.29
CA LYS A 60 5.07 16.48 -10.11
C LYS A 60 4.15 16.21 -8.94
N ASP A 61 4.34 16.94 -7.85
CA ASP A 61 3.59 16.80 -6.61
C ASP A 61 2.18 17.37 -6.74
N MET A 62 1.18 16.55 -6.45
CA MET A 62 -0.23 16.95 -6.37
C MET A 62 -1.07 15.88 -5.66
N PRO A 63 -2.22 16.25 -5.07
CA PRO A 63 -3.15 15.29 -4.48
C PRO A 63 -3.62 14.23 -5.50
N SER A 64 -3.88 13.00 -5.06
CA SER A 64 -4.25 11.88 -5.95
C SER A 64 -5.47 12.16 -6.83
N GLU A 65 -6.47 12.87 -6.31
CA GLU A 65 -7.64 13.24 -7.12
C GLU A 65 -7.27 14.18 -8.27
N GLU A 66 -6.45 15.18 -7.97
CA GLU A 66 -5.96 16.13 -8.98
C GLU A 66 -5.02 15.45 -9.97
N ALA A 67 -4.15 14.56 -9.48
CA ALA A 67 -3.23 13.78 -10.30
C ALA A 67 -3.98 12.91 -11.32
N LEU A 68 -5.06 12.24 -10.91
CA LEU A 68 -5.89 11.47 -11.83
C LEU A 68 -6.55 12.37 -12.87
N LYS A 69 -7.17 13.50 -12.48
CA LYS A 69 -7.80 14.44 -13.40
C LYS A 69 -6.80 15.00 -14.41
N ALA A 70 -5.63 15.43 -13.95
CA ALA A 70 -4.56 15.93 -14.80
C ALA A 70 -4.07 14.87 -15.79
N PHE A 71 -3.88 13.63 -15.30
CA PHE A 71 -3.47 12.54 -16.16
C PHE A 71 -4.52 12.17 -17.23
N LEU A 72 -5.81 12.17 -16.88
CA LEU A 72 -6.90 11.94 -17.84
C LEU A 72 -7.00 13.05 -18.88
N SER A 73 -6.66 14.30 -18.53
CA SER A 73 -6.60 15.42 -19.48
C SER A 73 -5.34 15.42 -20.36
N GLY A 74 -4.45 14.46 -20.21
CA GLY A 74 -3.27 14.28 -21.06
C GLY A 74 -1.94 14.71 -20.43
N GLU A 75 -1.94 15.20 -19.18
CA GLU A 75 -0.73 15.63 -18.49
C GLU A 75 0.07 14.40 -17.98
N GLY A 76 1.40 14.52 -17.99
CA GLY A 76 2.33 13.50 -17.51
C GLY A 76 2.38 12.22 -18.35
N ASP A 77 3.36 11.38 -18.08
CA ASP A 77 3.58 10.09 -18.75
C ASP A 77 3.09 8.92 -17.89
N ALA A 78 3.12 9.06 -16.57
CA ALA A 78 2.61 8.12 -15.59
C ALA A 78 1.94 8.86 -14.43
N VAL A 79 1.07 8.16 -13.69
CA VAL A 79 0.44 8.66 -12.47
C VAL A 79 0.49 7.59 -11.39
N ALA A 80 0.81 7.96 -10.17
CA ALA A 80 0.80 7.08 -9.01
C ALA A 80 -0.35 7.44 -8.07
N LEU A 81 -1.18 6.45 -7.78
CA LEU A 81 -2.45 6.60 -7.10
C LEU A 81 -2.61 5.54 -6.01
N TRP A 82 -3.55 5.77 -5.12
CA TRP A 82 -4.10 4.76 -4.22
C TRP A 82 -5.62 4.70 -4.35
N SER A 83 -6.23 3.65 -3.80
CA SER A 83 -7.69 3.50 -3.79
C SER A 83 -8.39 4.68 -3.09
N PRO A 84 -9.53 5.16 -3.63
CA PRO A 84 -10.30 4.56 -4.73
C PRO A 84 -9.87 5.02 -6.14
N TYR A 85 -8.89 5.91 -6.27
CA TYR A 85 -8.50 6.50 -7.57
C TYR A 85 -7.86 5.51 -8.52
N THR A 86 -7.27 4.42 -8.03
CA THR A 86 -6.80 3.31 -8.86
C THR A 86 -7.92 2.63 -9.60
N LEU A 87 -9.06 2.37 -8.93
CA LEU A 87 -10.25 1.80 -9.55
C LEU A 87 -10.86 2.75 -10.60
N GLU A 88 -10.95 4.03 -10.26
CA GLU A 88 -11.43 5.05 -11.20
C GLU A 88 -10.53 5.14 -12.45
N ALA A 89 -9.20 5.06 -12.27
CA ALA A 89 -8.25 5.03 -13.37
C ALA A 89 -8.47 3.83 -14.30
N GLU A 90 -8.68 2.64 -13.75
CA GLU A 90 -8.97 1.42 -14.52
C GLU A 90 -10.31 1.52 -15.27
N GLN A 91 -11.34 2.10 -14.66
CA GLN A 91 -12.64 2.36 -15.32
C GLN A 91 -12.50 3.30 -16.52
N HIS A 92 -11.53 4.23 -16.47
CA HIS A 92 -11.16 5.07 -17.61
C HIS A 92 -10.21 4.38 -18.61
N GLY A 93 -9.98 3.08 -18.46
CA GLY A 93 -9.14 2.27 -19.37
C GLY A 93 -7.64 2.53 -19.23
N LEU A 94 -7.19 3.12 -18.12
CA LEU A 94 -5.78 3.20 -17.81
C LEU A 94 -5.26 1.81 -17.39
N MET A 95 -3.99 1.56 -17.67
CA MET A 95 -3.33 0.28 -17.36
C MET A 95 -2.28 0.47 -16.27
N PRO A 96 -2.24 -0.38 -15.24
CA PRO A 96 -1.18 -0.33 -14.25
C PRO A 96 0.18 -0.70 -14.89
N VAL A 97 1.24 0.00 -14.52
CA VAL A 97 2.62 -0.33 -14.87
C VAL A 97 3.25 -1.21 -13.79
N THR A 98 2.81 -1.05 -12.56
CA THR A 98 3.14 -1.90 -11.41
C THR A 98 2.17 -1.66 -10.26
N LEU A 99 2.09 -2.62 -9.35
CA LEU A 99 1.49 -2.48 -8.03
C LEU A 99 2.59 -2.47 -6.97
N SER A 100 2.33 -1.93 -5.79
CA SER A 100 3.29 -1.92 -4.68
C SER A 100 3.81 -3.33 -4.32
N SER A 101 2.96 -4.34 -4.43
CA SER A 101 3.33 -5.75 -4.21
C SER A 101 4.21 -6.36 -5.31
N GLN A 102 4.31 -5.73 -6.47
CA GLN A 102 5.03 -6.20 -7.65
C GLN A 102 6.41 -5.56 -7.81
N CYS A 103 6.79 -4.60 -6.96
CA CYS A 103 8.08 -3.90 -7.00
C CYS A 103 8.68 -3.70 -5.60
N ASP A 104 8.40 -4.61 -4.68
CA ASP A 104 8.87 -4.58 -3.28
C ASP A 104 8.54 -3.29 -2.50
N ALA A 105 7.49 -2.59 -2.92
CA ALA A 105 6.99 -1.38 -2.27
C ALA A 105 5.90 -1.67 -1.23
N SER A 106 5.84 -2.89 -0.70
CA SER A 106 4.85 -3.25 0.33
C SER A 106 4.98 -2.40 1.58
N GLN A 107 3.86 -1.89 2.06
CA GLN A 107 3.81 -0.99 3.21
C GLN A 107 2.84 -1.55 4.25
N PRO A 108 3.30 -1.77 5.50
CA PRO A 108 2.41 -2.22 6.56
C PRO A 108 1.54 -1.06 7.04
N THR A 109 0.23 -1.31 7.22
CA THR A 109 -0.62 -0.46 8.05
C THR A 109 -0.39 -0.82 9.51
N LEU A 110 -0.07 0.16 10.34
CA LEU A 110 0.33 -0.05 11.72
C LEU A 110 -0.67 0.56 12.69
N LEU A 111 -0.91 -0.14 13.80
CA LEU A 111 -1.53 0.44 14.99
C LEU A 111 -0.45 1.11 15.83
N LEU A 112 -0.65 2.38 16.15
CA LEU A 112 0.26 3.17 16.97
C LEU A 112 -0.40 3.45 18.32
N ALA A 113 0.38 3.29 19.39
CA ALA A 113 -0.04 3.68 20.74
C ALA A 113 0.92 4.72 21.31
N ASN A 114 0.38 5.69 22.07
CA ASN A 114 1.24 6.57 22.86
C ASN A 114 2.02 5.72 23.87
N LYS A 115 3.36 5.85 23.87
CA LYS A 115 4.27 5.00 24.63
C LYS A 115 4.06 5.12 26.16
N ALA A 116 3.84 6.34 26.67
CA ALA A 116 3.57 6.56 28.09
C ALA A 116 2.25 5.93 28.49
N PHE A 117 1.19 6.21 27.73
CA PHE A 117 -0.15 5.63 27.96
C PHE A 117 -0.12 4.11 27.94
N ALA A 118 0.54 3.50 26.93
CA ALA A 118 0.60 2.05 26.82
C ALA A 118 1.35 1.39 27.99
N LYS A 119 2.37 2.08 28.53
CA LYS A 119 3.11 1.64 29.72
C LYS A 119 2.28 1.75 31.00
N GLU A 120 1.53 2.83 31.15
CA GLU A 120 0.67 3.09 32.32
C GLU A 120 -0.60 2.20 32.31
N HIS A 121 -1.15 1.92 31.12
CA HIS A 121 -2.42 1.22 30.93
C HIS A 121 -2.31 -0.06 30.07
N PRO A 122 -1.42 -1.00 30.41
CA PRO A 122 -1.15 -2.17 29.56
C PRO A 122 -2.38 -3.09 29.43
N ALA A 123 -3.24 -3.15 30.45
CA ALA A 123 -4.48 -3.93 30.41
C ALA A 123 -5.47 -3.36 29.38
N LEU A 124 -5.57 -2.03 29.29
CA LEU A 124 -6.45 -1.35 28.34
C LEU A 124 -5.97 -1.57 26.88
N VAL A 125 -4.65 -1.46 26.63
CA VAL A 125 -4.08 -1.78 25.32
C VAL A 125 -4.37 -3.23 24.92
N THR A 126 -4.20 -4.15 25.86
CA THR A 126 -4.50 -5.57 25.62
C THR A 126 -5.98 -5.80 25.33
N ALA A 127 -6.89 -5.14 26.06
CA ALA A 127 -8.34 -5.23 25.82
C ALA A 127 -8.72 -4.66 24.44
N PHE A 128 -8.14 -3.54 24.04
CA PHE A 128 -8.31 -2.96 22.70
C PHE A 128 -7.87 -3.96 21.61
N LEU A 129 -6.68 -4.54 21.75
CA LEU A 129 -6.18 -5.51 20.79
C LEU A 129 -7.03 -6.79 20.73
N LYS A 130 -7.60 -7.26 21.87
CA LYS A 130 -8.57 -8.37 21.86
C LYS A 130 -9.76 -8.04 20.98
N MET A 131 -10.29 -6.83 21.10
CA MET A 131 -11.42 -6.37 20.30
C MET A 131 -11.05 -6.25 18.82
N TYR A 132 -9.87 -5.68 18.52
CA TYR A 132 -9.33 -5.60 17.18
C TYR A 132 -9.20 -6.98 16.52
N PHE A 133 -8.62 -7.98 17.21
CA PHE A 133 -8.48 -9.32 16.66
C PHE A 133 -9.80 -10.08 16.52
N ARG A 134 -10.82 -9.78 17.34
CA ARG A 134 -12.18 -10.27 17.07
C ARG A 134 -12.72 -9.77 15.74
N GLY A 135 -12.49 -8.49 15.42
CA GLY A 135 -12.83 -7.92 14.11
C GLY A 135 -12.05 -8.60 12.97
N ILE A 136 -10.74 -8.79 13.13
CA ILE A 136 -9.93 -9.50 12.14
C ILE A 136 -10.42 -10.93 11.90
N THR A 137 -10.74 -11.66 12.97
CA THR A 137 -11.31 -13.03 12.88
C THR A 137 -12.64 -13.01 12.12
N ALA A 138 -13.54 -12.08 12.44
CA ALA A 138 -14.80 -11.94 11.72
C ALA A 138 -14.58 -11.66 10.22
N LEU A 139 -13.63 -10.80 9.84
CA LEU A 139 -13.28 -10.56 8.45
C LEU A 139 -12.74 -11.83 7.74
N GLN A 140 -12.00 -12.69 8.45
CA GLN A 140 -11.43 -13.91 7.88
C GLN A 140 -12.45 -15.05 7.76
N GLU A 141 -13.44 -15.11 8.67
CA GLU A 141 -14.43 -16.19 8.75
C GLU A 141 -15.74 -15.87 8.02
N THR A 142 -16.00 -14.57 7.73
CA THR A 142 -17.22 -14.18 7.00
C THR A 142 -17.16 -14.69 5.54
N PRO A 143 -18.25 -15.36 5.05
CA PRO A 143 -18.32 -15.77 3.66
C PRO A 143 -18.05 -14.64 2.69
N ARG A 144 -17.31 -14.94 1.61
CA ARG A 144 -16.83 -13.92 0.66
C ARG A 144 -17.93 -13.02 0.10
N GLU A 145 -19.06 -13.60 -0.26
CA GLU A 145 -20.20 -12.86 -0.81
C GLU A 145 -20.78 -11.88 0.20
N GLN A 146 -20.90 -12.30 1.46
CA GLN A 146 -21.38 -11.44 2.54
C GLN A 146 -20.38 -10.31 2.81
N LEU A 147 -19.07 -10.63 2.87
CA LEU A 147 -18.03 -9.64 3.10
C LEU A 147 -18.00 -8.57 2.01
N ILE A 148 -18.24 -8.95 0.75
CA ILE A 148 -18.35 -7.99 -0.36
C ILE A 148 -19.53 -7.04 -0.14
N GLN A 149 -20.68 -7.56 0.29
CA GLN A 149 -21.88 -6.73 0.56
C GLN A 149 -21.63 -5.78 1.73
N ASP A 150 -21.08 -6.29 2.83
CA ASP A 150 -20.76 -5.51 4.03
C ASP A 150 -19.75 -4.39 3.71
N TYR A 151 -18.72 -4.70 2.92
CA TYR A 151 -17.73 -3.71 2.50
C TYR A 151 -18.35 -2.63 1.59
N ARG A 152 -19.24 -2.99 0.68
CA ARG A 152 -19.96 -2.03 -0.17
C ARG A 152 -20.84 -1.11 0.66
N ALA A 153 -21.57 -1.65 1.65
CA ALA A 153 -22.40 -0.85 2.56
C ALA A 153 -21.54 0.11 3.39
N PHE A 154 -20.42 -0.36 3.91
CA PHE A 154 -19.45 0.47 4.61
C PHE A 154 -18.89 1.58 3.71
N TYR A 155 -18.45 1.23 2.48
CA TYR A 155 -17.91 2.18 1.52
C TYR A 155 -18.92 3.28 1.19
N HIS A 156 -20.17 2.90 0.91
CA HIS A 156 -21.26 3.86 0.65
C HIS A 156 -21.51 4.78 1.87
N ALA A 157 -21.56 4.23 3.08
CA ALA A 157 -21.79 5.01 4.28
C ALA A 157 -20.70 6.07 4.53
N TRP A 158 -19.45 5.77 4.14
CA TRP A 158 -18.31 6.67 4.35
C TRP A 158 -18.08 7.67 3.22
N THR A 159 -18.34 7.28 1.98
CA THR A 159 -17.99 8.09 0.80
C THR A 159 -19.20 8.70 0.10
N GLY A 160 -20.40 8.22 0.39
CA GLY A 160 -21.62 8.53 -0.35
C GLY A 160 -21.63 7.96 -1.78
N ARG A 161 -20.67 7.11 -2.15
CA ARG A 161 -20.52 6.53 -3.49
C ARG A 161 -20.84 5.04 -3.47
N ASP A 162 -21.39 4.52 -4.57
CA ASP A 162 -21.57 3.09 -4.75
C ASP A 162 -20.28 2.44 -5.26
N LEU A 163 -19.99 1.25 -4.73
CA LEU A 163 -18.86 0.43 -5.15
C LEU A 163 -19.41 -0.84 -5.84
N PRO A 164 -19.07 -1.11 -7.12
CA PRO A 164 -19.47 -2.35 -7.80
C PRO A 164 -18.95 -3.59 -7.05
N PRO A 165 -19.68 -4.73 -7.09
CA PRO A 165 -19.27 -5.95 -6.39
C PRO A 165 -17.88 -6.46 -6.79
N GLN A 166 -17.51 -6.39 -8.06
CA GLN A 166 -16.21 -6.81 -8.57
C GLN A 166 -15.08 -5.94 -8.01
N ASP A 167 -15.31 -4.63 -7.86
CA ASP A 167 -14.33 -3.68 -7.33
C ASP A 167 -14.14 -3.89 -5.84
N ALA A 168 -15.25 -4.13 -5.09
CA ALA A 168 -15.19 -4.52 -3.69
C ALA A 168 -14.43 -5.84 -3.49
N ALA A 169 -14.66 -6.82 -4.36
CA ALA A 169 -13.94 -8.09 -4.33
C ALA A 169 -12.44 -7.90 -4.60
N TRP A 170 -12.09 -7.03 -5.54
CA TRP A 170 -10.70 -6.69 -5.86
C TRP A 170 -10.00 -6.01 -4.67
N GLU A 171 -10.62 -4.99 -4.09
CA GLU A 171 -10.11 -4.28 -2.91
C GLU A 171 -9.83 -5.24 -1.75
N LEU A 172 -10.81 -6.06 -1.38
CA LEU A 172 -10.67 -7.06 -0.31
C LEU A 172 -9.56 -8.09 -0.58
N ALA A 173 -9.27 -8.39 -1.85
CA ALA A 173 -8.19 -9.31 -2.22
C ALA A 173 -6.80 -8.66 -2.11
N LYS A 174 -6.71 -7.35 -2.35
CA LYS A 174 -5.44 -6.60 -2.34
C LYS A 174 -5.04 -6.09 -0.96
N HIS A 175 -5.96 -6.09 0.01
CA HIS A 175 -5.73 -5.63 1.38
C HIS A 175 -5.88 -6.79 2.39
N PRO A 176 -4.93 -7.77 2.41
CA PRO A 176 -5.02 -8.91 3.32
C PRO A 176 -4.88 -8.47 4.77
N VAL A 177 -5.71 -9.04 5.64
CA VAL A 177 -5.62 -8.85 7.09
C VAL A 177 -4.95 -10.06 7.74
N TYR A 178 -4.12 -9.80 8.73
CA TYR A 178 -3.36 -10.83 9.44
C TYR A 178 -3.93 -11.07 10.83
N GLY A 179 -4.33 -12.31 11.13
CA GLY A 179 -4.69 -12.74 12.47
C GLY A 179 -3.50 -12.71 13.43
N LEU A 180 -3.74 -12.98 14.72
CA LEU A 180 -2.72 -12.90 15.77
C LEU A 180 -1.45 -13.71 15.44
N LYS A 181 -1.60 -14.94 14.99
CA LYS A 181 -0.47 -15.80 14.60
C LYS A 181 0.35 -15.19 13.45
N GLY A 182 -0.32 -14.68 12.42
CA GLY A 182 0.34 -14.02 11.29
C GLY A 182 1.10 -12.75 11.71
N GLN A 183 0.50 -11.95 12.58
CA GLN A 183 1.17 -10.74 13.09
C GLN A 183 2.39 -11.09 13.97
N LEU A 184 2.29 -12.10 14.84
CA LEU A 184 3.44 -12.57 15.62
C LEU A 184 4.60 -13.02 14.72
N THR A 185 4.29 -13.67 13.59
CA THR A 185 5.32 -14.04 12.60
C THR A 185 5.96 -12.80 11.95
N LEU A 186 5.19 -11.76 11.62
CA LEU A 186 5.73 -10.52 11.06
C LEU A 186 6.64 -9.78 12.05
N PHE A 187 6.31 -9.82 13.35
CA PHE A 187 7.10 -9.20 14.41
C PHE A 187 8.30 -10.05 14.86
N ASP A 188 8.40 -11.31 14.42
CA ASP A 188 9.51 -12.19 14.79
C ASP A 188 10.85 -11.60 14.27
N PRO A 189 11.81 -11.26 15.17
CA PRO A 189 13.09 -10.73 14.78
C PRO A 189 13.89 -11.64 13.84
N ALA A 190 13.67 -12.97 13.91
CA ALA A 190 14.33 -13.93 13.03
C ALA A 190 13.88 -13.80 11.57
N GLN A 191 12.63 -13.41 11.33
CA GLN A 191 12.09 -13.17 9.99
C GLN A 191 12.56 -11.86 9.38
N LYS A 192 12.91 -10.88 10.21
CA LYS A 192 13.36 -9.52 9.85
C LYS A 192 12.43 -8.71 8.92
N LYS A 193 11.34 -9.30 8.46
CA LYS A 193 10.48 -8.75 7.39
C LYS A 193 9.91 -7.38 7.75
N LEU A 194 9.23 -7.27 8.89
CA LEU A 194 8.67 -5.99 9.34
C LEU A 194 9.77 -4.94 9.57
N HIS A 195 10.88 -5.35 10.19
CA HIS A 195 11.99 -4.45 10.47
C HIS A 195 12.62 -3.90 9.18
N THR A 196 12.81 -4.75 8.17
CA THR A 196 13.32 -4.33 6.86
C THR A 196 12.40 -3.31 6.21
N TRP A 197 11.10 -3.58 6.14
CA TRP A 197 10.11 -2.64 5.60
C TRP A 197 10.14 -1.29 6.30
N LEU A 198 10.16 -1.29 7.64
CA LEU A 198 10.18 -0.05 8.41
C LEU A 198 11.51 0.73 8.27
N GLN A 199 12.63 0.02 8.09
CA GLN A 199 13.92 0.65 7.80
C GLN A 199 13.93 1.35 6.45
N GLU A 200 13.45 0.66 5.42
CA GLU A 200 13.36 1.22 4.06
C GLU A 200 12.43 2.43 4.02
N LEU A 201 11.26 2.33 4.62
CA LEU A 201 10.30 3.44 4.71
C LEU A 201 10.86 4.63 5.49
N ALA A 202 11.57 4.39 6.61
CA ALA A 202 12.21 5.44 7.39
C ALA A 202 13.33 6.11 6.58
N SER A 203 14.10 5.35 5.82
CA SER A 203 15.14 5.87 4.93
C SER A 203 14.55 6.73 3.83
N PHE A 204 13.51 6.25 3.15
CA PHE A 204 12.79 7.00 2.13
C PHE A 204 12.22 8.32 2.66
N ALA A 205 11.61 8.30 3.84
CA ALA A 205 11.05 9.49 4.48
C ALA A 205 12.11 10.46 5.05
N GLY A 206 13.40 10.19 4.91
CA GLY A 206 14.47 10.99 5.51
C GLY A 206 14.47 10.98 7.05
N GLY A 207 13.77 10.02 7.65
CA GLY A 207 13.58 9.90 9.09
C GLY A 207 14.69 9.13 9.80
N LYS A 208 14.78 9.32 11.13
CA LYS A 208 15.63 8.49 11.97
C LYS A 208 14.93 7.16 12.26
N ASN A 209 15.62 6.07 12.02
CA ASN A 209 15.15 4.74 12.36
C ASN A 209 14.98 4.58 13.88
N ARG A 210 13.74 4.33 14.34
CA ARG A 210 13.37 4.07 15.74
C ARG A 210 12.74 2.69 15.91
N LEU A 211 13.33 1.67 15.31
CA LEU A 211 12.82 0.30 15.41
C LEU A 211 12.75 -0.22 16.86
N SER A 212 13.49 0.40 17.80
CA SER A 212 13.37 0.11 19.23
C SER A 212 11.97 0.34 19.81
N ASP A 213 11.12 1.11 19.12
CA ASP A 213 9.76 1.39 19.56
C ASP A 213 8.73 0.40 18.96
N VAL A 214 9.17 -0.47 18.05
CA VAL A 214 8.37 -1.58 17.51
C VAL A 214 8.38 -2.73 18.52
N THR A 215 7.21 -3.18 18.95
CA THR A 215 7.09 -4.21 19.99
C THR A 215 5.95 -5.18 19.75
N ASP A 216 6.20 -6.43 20.04
CA ASP A 216 5.22 -7.52 20.03
C ASP A 216 4.72 -7.90 21.45
N VAL A 217 5.14 -7.16 22.47
CA VAL A 217 4.87 -7.50 23.87
C VAL A 217 3.38 -7.66 24.16
N TYR A 218 2.53 -6.85 23.55
CA TYR A 218 1.07 -6.94 23.73
C TYR A 218 0.47 -8.08 22.90
N LEU A 219 1.02 -8.40 21.73
CA LEU A 219 0.62 -9.57 20.94
C LEU A 219 0.92 -10.87 21.68
N LYS A 220 2.10 -10.98 22.30
CA LYS A 220 2.48 -12.14 23.12
C LYS A 220 1.59 -12.35 24.32
N ARG A 221 1.10 -11.27 24.95
CA ARG A 221 0.10 -11.36 26.03
C ARG A 221 -1.24 -11.91 25.58
N LEU A 222 -1.62 -11.72 24.33
CA LEU A 222 -2.86 -12.25 23.77
C LEU A 222 -2.76 -13.74 23.41
N ALA A 223 -1.56 -14.24 23.18
CA ALA A 223 -1.29 -15.63 22.81
C ALA A 223 -1.14 -16.56 24.02
N GLN A 224 -1.08 -16.02 25.24
CA GLN A 224 -1.09 -16.75 26.51
C GLN A 224 -2.51 -17.07 26.96
#